data_bf27577d327636ffdc2ba8ea0ff87a83
#
_entry.id   bf27577d327636ffdc2ba8ea0ff87a83
#
_cell.length_a   1.000
_cell.length_b   1.000
_cell.length_c   1.000
_cell.angle_alpha   90.00
_cell.angle_beta   90.00
_cell.angle_gamma   90.00
#
_symmetry.space_group_name_H-M   'P 1'
#
loop_
_entity.id
_entity.type
_entity.pdbx_description
1 polymer ?
#
loop_
_entity_poly.entity_id
_entity_poly.type
_entity_poly.pdbx_seq_one_letter_code
_entity_poly.pdbx_strand_id
1 'polypeptide(L)'
;LIRRQRQMCIRDSISIVVGQYLGAGELEKAKDADNKMIVFSVFCCVIMAAIMFLVGGFFPDIYNTTAEIKDLATKFIAVSALIMPFCSFSHASYFTLRSGGKTMVTFLFDSVFTWVVVVPVAFLLAHGTGLGIVSVYFLVQATELIKVVIGYCMVRSNVWVVKMV
;
A
#
# COMPACT_ATOMS: atom_id res chain seq x y z
N LEU A 1 -3.95 11.41 15.29
CA LEU A 1 -3.87 12.42 14.21
C LEU A 1 -2.46 12.53 13.64
N ILE A 2 -1.43 12.64 14.46
CA ILE A 2 -0.02 12.86 14.05
C ILE A 2 0.56 11.68 13.26
N ARG A 3 0.16 10.44 13.53
CA ARG A 3 0.63 9.24 12.82
C ARG A 3 0.15 9.16 11.36
N ARG A 4 -1.08 9.59 11.09
CA ARG A 4 -1.62 9.69 9.71
C ARG A 4 -0.92 10.78 8.90
N GLN A 5 -0.58 11.90 9.50
CA GLN A 5 0.13 12.99 8.85
C GLN A 5 1.54 12.60 8.38
N ARG A 6 2.31 11.82 9.15
CA ARG A 6 3.66 11.40 8.73
C ARG A 6 3.65 10.44 7.54
N GLN A 7 2.69 9.54 7.44
CA GLN A 7 2.56 8.68 6.26
C GLN A 7 2.09 9.45 5.02
N MET A 8 1.25 10.47 5.20
CA MET A 8 0.90 11.39 4.11
C MET A 8 2.12 12.16 3.61
N CYS A 9 2.99 12.67 4.50
CA CYS A 9 4.15 13.47 4.11
C CYS A 9 5.12 12.75 3.16
N ILE A 10 5.43 11.46 3.38
CA ILE A 10 6.34 10.71 2.48
C ILE A 10 5.71 10.52 1.11
N ARG A 11 4.43 10.17 1.06
CA ARG A 11 3.68 9.95 -0.18
C ARG A 11 3.49 11.22 -0.99
N ASP A 12 3.13 12.31 -0.32
CA ASP A 12 2.99 13.61 -0.96
C ASP A 12 4.34 14.13 -1.46
N SER A 13 5.44 13.83 -0.76
CA SER A 13 6.79 14.17 -1.20
C SER A 13 7.15 13.51 -2.53
N ILE A 14 6.77 12.25 -2.77
CA ILE A 14 6.96 11.59 -4.08
C ILE A 14 6.25 12.40 -5.17
N SER A 15 4.99 12.71 -4.98
CA SER A 15 4.19 13.44 -5.96
C SER A 15 4.74 14.85 -6.23
N ILE A 16 5.22 15.54 -5.21
CA ILE A 16 5.76 16.90 -5.33
C ILE A 16 7.11 16.87 -6.06
N VAL A 17 8.06 16.05 -5.61
CA VAL A 17 9.42 16.01 -6.16
C VAL A 17 9.39 15.51 -7.59
N VAL A 18 8.68 14.43 -7.87
CA VAL A 18 8.54 13.89 -9.23
C VAL A 18 7.81 14.88 -10.13
N GLY A 19 6.74 15.52 -9.64
CA GLY A 19 6.01 16.54 -10.37
C GLY A 19 6.87 17.77 -10.73
N GLN A 20 7.76 18.19 -9.84
CA GLN A 20 8.69 19.29 -10.11
C GLN A 20 9.67 18.95 -11.23
N TYR A 21 10.28 17.74 -11.22
CA TYR A 21 11.18 17.32 -12.30
C TYR A 21 10.46 17.14 -13.64
N LEU A 22 9.22 16.61 -13.62
CA LEU A 22 8.40 16.50 -14.83
C LEU A 22 8.04 17.90 -15.40
N GLY A 23 7.70 18.85 -14.53
CA GLY A 23 7.43 20.23 -14.92
C GLY A 23 8.66 20.96 -15.46
N ALA A 24 9.84 20.65 -14.93
CA ALA A 24 11.11 21.17 -15.45
C ALA A 24 11.58 20.50 -16.74
N GLY A 25 10.89 19.43 -17.21
CA GLY A 25 11.26 18.66 -18.39
C GLY A 25 12.45 17.71 -18.19
N GLU A 26 12.91 17.53 -16.93
CA GLU A 26 14.05 16.67 -16.57
C GLU A 26 13.62 15.23 -16.33
N LEU A 27 13.18 14.53 -17.38
CA LEU A 27 12.53 13.22 -17.30
C LEU A 27 13.41 12.13 -16.68
N GLU A 28 14.72 12.13 -16.94
CA GLU A 28 15.65 11.15 -16.38
C GLU A 28 15.86 11.37 -14.87
N LYS A 29 15.93 12.62 -14.42
CA LYS A 29 16.00 12.92 -12.98
C LYS A 29 14.69 12.57 -12.27
N ALA A 30 13.55 12.75 -12.93
CA ALA A 30 12.25 12.35 -12.40
C ALA A 30 12.20 10.83 -12.13
N LYS A 31 12.66 10.00 -13.07
CA LYS A 31 12.72 8.54 -12.93
C LYS A 31 13.66 8.10 -11.80
N ASP A 32 14.86 8.71 -11.74
CA ASP A 32 15.85 8.37 -10.70
C ASP A 32 15.34 8.76 -9.30
N ALA A 33 14.75 9.94 -9.18
CA ALA A 33 14.14 10.40 -7.94
C ALA A 33 12.98 9.49 -7.50
N ASP A 34 12.10 9.12 -8.44
CA ASP A 34 10.97 8.24 -8.18
C ASP A 34 11.42 6.87 -7.66
N ASN A 35 12.36 6.23 -8.35
CA ASN A 35 12.90 4.94 -7.93
C ASN A 35 13.52 5.01 -6.53
N LYS A 36 14.32 6.04 -6.24
CA LYS A 36 14.93 6.23 -4.93
C LYS A 36 13.88 6.42 -3.84
N MET A 37 12.83 7.19 -4.11
CA MET A 37 11.78 7.45 -3.14
C MET A 37 10.90 6.22 -2.90
N ILE A 38 10.61 5.44 -3.95
CA ILE A 38 9.88 4.16 -3.81
C ILE A 38 10.67 3.20 -2.92
N VAL A 39 11.96 3.01 -3.21
CA VAL A 39 12.83 2.11 -2.42
C VAL A 39 12.90 2.59 -0.97
N PHE A 40 13.09 3.88 -0.75
CA PHE A 40 13.13 4.47 0.60
C PHE A 40 11.81 4.27 1.34
N SER A 41 10.67 4.47 0.69
CA SER A 41 9.34 4.25 1.28
C SER A 41 9.14 2.80 1.70
N VAL A 42 9.49 1.85 0.82
CA VAL A 42 9.39 0.41 1.12
C VAL A 42 10.33 0.04 2.28
N PHE A 43 11.56 0.54 2.27
CA PHE A 43 12.53 0.29 3.36
C PHE A 43 12.02 0.79 4.72
N CYS A 44 11.49 2.00 4.79
CA CYS A 44 10.88 2.52 6.01
C CYS A 44 9.70 1.66 6.47
N CYS A 45 8.87 1.19 5.51
CA CYS A 45 7.73 0.32 5.84
C CYS A 45 8.15 -1.07 6.30
N VAL A 46 9.25 -1.62 5.79
CA VAL A 46 9.82 -2.89 6.29
C VAL A 46 10.25 -2.75 7.75
N ILE A 47 10.94 -1.66 8.10
CA ILE A 47 11.33 -1.40 9.49
C ILE A 47 10.08 -1.28 10.38
N MET A 48 9.07 -0.52 9.94
CA MET A 48 7.83 -0.36 10.70
C MET A 48 7.04 -1.66 10.82
N ALA A 49 7.02 -2.49 9.77
CA ALA A 49 6.42 -3.81 9.80
C ALA A 49 7.12 -4.75 10.80
N ALA A 50 8.45 -4.72 10.84
CA ALA A 50 9.22 -5.48 11.82
C ALA A 50 8.91 -5.03 13.25
N ILE A 51 8.87 -3.73 13.52
CA ILE A 51 8.49 -3.18 14.83
C ILE A 51 7.06 -3.60 15.17
N MET A 52 6.13 -3.47 14.23
CA MET A 52 4.73 -3.86 14.42
C MET A 52 4.58 -5.36 14.72
N PHE A 53 5.37 -6.21 14.06
CA PHE A 53 5.38 -7.64 14.31
C PHE A 53 5.91 -7.97 15.71
N LEU A 54 7.00 -7.31 16.15
CA LEU A 54 7.59 -7.51 17.47
C LEU A 54 6.67 -7.03 18.60
N VAL A 55 6.05 -5.86 18.41
CA VAL A 55 5.16 -5.26 19.42
C VAL A 55 3.76 -5.85 19.38
N GLY A 56 3.38 -6.45 18.27
CA GLY A 56 2.03 -6.98 18.03
C GLY A 56 1.60 -8.06 19.03
N GLY A 57 2.55 -8.81 19.59
CA GLY A 57 2.27 -9.78 20.64
C GLY A 57 1.92 -9.16 22.00
N PHE A 58 2.47 -7.98 22.30
CA PHE A 58 2.22 -7.27 23.57
C PHE A 58 1.01 -6.35 23.52
N PHE A 59 0.66 -5.85 22.34
CA PHE A 59 -0.39 -4.85 22.17
C PHE A 59 -1.77 -5.32 22.67
N PRO A 60 -2.23 -6.56 22.36
CA PRO A 60 -3.51 -7.06 22.86
C PRO A 60 -3.55 -7.26 24.37
N ASP A 61 -2.39 -7.42 25.05
CA ASP A 61 -2.33 -7.61 26.48
C ASP A 61 -2.65 -6.35 27.29
N ILE A 62 -2.52 -5.17 26.66
CA ILE A 62 -2.89 -3.89 27.25
C ILE A 62 -4.41 -3.79 27.45
N TYR A 63 -5.18 -4.51 26.62
CA TYR A 63 -6.64 -4.48 26.70
C TYR A 63 -7.18 -5.59 27.60
N ASN A 64 -8.14 -5.25 28.45
CA ASN A 64 -8.84 -6.21 29.31
C ASN A 64 -9.93 -6.94 28.53
N THR A 65 -9.53 -7.92 27.71
CA THR A 65 -10.42 -8.75 26.89
C THR A 65 -10.15 -10.23 27.09
N THR A 66 -10.98 -11.08 26.48
CA THR A 66 -10.81 -12.54 26.55
C THR A 66 -9.55 -12.99 25.80
N ALA A 67 -8.96 -14.10 26.21
CA ALA A 67 -7.76 -14.67 25.60
C ALA A 67 -7.95 -14.97 24.10
N GLU A 68 -9.16 -15.40 23.69
CA GLU A 68 -9.49 -15.67 22.29
C GLU A 68 -9.41 -14.40 21.42
N ILE A 69 -9.91 -13.26 21.93
CA ILE A 69 -9.87 -11.99 21.22
C ILE A 69 -8.43 -11.49 21.11
N LYS A 70 -7.60 -11.69 22.15
CA LYS A 70 -6.20 -11.32 22.13
C LYS A 70 -5.41 -12.11 21.07
N ASP A 71 -5.61 -13.42 21.00
CA ASP A 71 -4.99 -14.30 20.00
C ASP A 71 -5.41 -13.90 18.58
N LEU A 72 -6.70 -13.63 18.39
CA LEU A 72 -7.24 -13.17 17.12
C LEU A 72 -6.61 -11.82 16.68
N ALA A 73 -6.52 -10.87 17.60
CA ALA A 73 -5.91 -9.56 17.36
C ALA A 73 -4.42 -9.70 16.98
N THR A 74 -3.67 -10.54 17.69
CA THR A 74 -2.27 -10.83 17.38
C THR A 74 -2.11 -11.38 15.96
N LYS A 75 -2.96 -12.33 15.56
CA LYS A 75 -2.96 -12.88 14.20
C LYS A 75 -3.26 -11.82 13.12
N PHE A 76 -4.23 -10.94 13.37
CA PHE A 76 -4.52 -9.83 12.45
C PHE A 76 -3.36 -8.86 12.33
N ILE A 77 -2.70 -8.51 13.44
CA ILE A 77 -1.53 -7.64 13.44
C ILE A 77 -0.38 -8.29 12.66
N ALA A 78 -0.12 -9.59 12.85
CA ALA A 78 0.91 -10.31 12.13
C ALA A 78 0.66 -10.34 10.61
N VAL A 79 -0.56 -10.62 10.18
CA VAL A 79 -0.95 -10.59 8.76
C VAL A 79 -0.78 -9.18 8.18
N SER A 80 -1.22 -8.15 8.91
CA SER A 80 -1.09 -6.76 8.47
C SER A 80 0.38 -6.33 8.35
N ALA A 81 1.23 -6.73 9.31
CA ALA A 81 2.66 -6.45 9.28
C ALA A 81 3.34 -7.10 8.06
N LEU A 82 2.97 -8.34 7.73
CA LEU A 82 3.51 -9.06 6.57
C LEU A 82 3.16 -8.37 5.24
N ILE A 83 1.94 -7.87 5.10
CA ILE A 83 1.44 -7.26 3.86
C ILE A 83 1.86 -5.78 3.73
N MET A 84 2.19 -5.12 4.83
CA MET A 84 2.49 -3.68 4.88
C MET A 84 3.54 -3.19 3.87
N PRO A 85 4.68 -3.87 3.63
CA PRO A 85 5.65 -3.44 2.62
C PRO A 85 5.08 -3.44 1.20
N PHE A 86 4.24 -4.42 0.88
CA PHE A 86 3.58 -4.53 -0.43
C PHE A 86 2.56 -3.42 -0.63
N CYS A 87 1.77 -3.11 0.39
CA CYS A 87 0.88 -1.95 0.38
C CYS A 87 1.65 -0.64 0.20
N SER A 88 2.82 -0.51 0.81
CA SER A 88 3.67 0.68 0.63
C SER A 88 4.09 0.87 -0.81
N PHE A 89 4.53 -0.20 -1.47
CA PHE A 89 4.90 -0.18 -2.88
C PHE A 89 3.70 0.21 -3.77
N SER A 90 2.53 -0.41 -3.56
CA SER A 90 1.31 -0.08 -4.30
C SER A 90 0.94 1.39 -4.17
N HIS A 91 1.03 1.93 -2.96
CA HIS A 91 0.74 3.33 -2.72
C HIS A 91 1.79 4.26 -3.33
N ALA A 92 3.07 3.93 -3.26
CA ALA A 92 4.13 4.70 -3.92
C ALA A 92 3.89 4.76 -5.42
N SER A 93 3.62 3.62 -6.07
CA SER A 93 3.27 3.53 -7.50
C SER A 93 2.04 4.38 -7.85
N TYR A 94 1.01 4.39 -6.99
CA TYR A 94 -0.16 5.25 -7.14
C TYR A 94 0.22 6.74 -7.19
N PHE A 95 1.07 7.20 -6.27
CA PHE A 95 1.49 8.60 -6.24
C PHE A 95 2.38 8.99 -7.43
N THR A 96 3.23 8.07 -7.90
CA THR A 96 4.01 8.23 -9.13
C THR A 96 3.11 8.44 -10.35
N LEU A 97 2.11 7.59 -10.54
CA LEU A 97 1.16 7.72 -11.65
C LEU A 97 0.35 9.02 -11.57
N ARG A 98 -0.02 9.43 -10.35
CA ARG A 98 -0.73 10.68 -10.11
C ARG A 98 0.13 11.90 -10.44
N SER A 99 1.42 11.90 -10.11
CA SER A 99 2.35 12.98 -10.44
C SER A 99 2.52 13.17 -11.95
N GLY A 100 2.40 12.08 -12.73
CA GLY A 100 2.38 12.11 -14.19
C GLY A 100 1.04 12.55 -14.81
N GLY A 101 0.09 13.05 -14.02
CA GLY A 101 -1.22 13.52 -14.51
C GLY A 101 -2.22 12.42 -14.87
N LYS A 102 -1.91 11.14 -14.64
CA LYS A 102 -2.78 9.99 -14.96
C LYS A 102 -3.83 9.74 -13.87
N THR A 103 -4.58 10.77 -13.50
CA THR A 103 -5.56 10.70 -12.40
C THR A 103 -6.68 9.69 -12.62
N MET A 104 -7.15 9.51 -13.87
CA MET A 104 -8.14 8.49 -14.19
C MET A 104 -7.62 7.07 -14.00
N VAL A 105 -6.36 6.85 -14.36
CA VAL A 105 -5.72 5.54 -14.17
C VAL A 105 -5.58 5.23 -12.67
N THR A 106 -5.21 6.23 -11.88
CA THR A 106 -5.11 6.07 -10.42
C THR A 106 -6.46 5.83 -9.77
N PHE A 107 -7.52 6.46 -10.25
CA PHE A 107 -8.88 6.20 -9.78
C PHE A 107 -9.32 4.76 -10.09
N LEU A 108 -9.08 4.27 -11.30
CA LEU A 108 -9.36 2.89 -11.67
C LEU A 108 -8.53 1.90 -10.84
N PHE A 109 -7.26 2.22 -10.62
CA PHE A 109 -6.33 1.36 -9.89
C PHE A 109 -6.70 1.21 -8.41
N ASP A 110 -7.24 2.22 -7.78
CA ASP A 110 -7.59 2.19 -6.35
C ASP A 110 -9.08 1.93 -6.13
N SER A 111 -9.94 2.84 -6.58
CA SER A 111 -11.37 2.80 -6.26
C SER A 111 -12.10 1.67 -7.00
N VAL A 112 -11.93 1.57 -8.31
CA VAL A 112 -12.65 0.56 -9.10
C VAL A 112 -12.14 -0.85 -8.76
N PHE A 113 -10.84 -1.03 -8.60
CA PHE A 113 -10.28 -2.32 -8.18
C PHE A 113 -10.85 -2.76 -6.82
N THR A 114 -10.93 -1.86 -5.87
CA THR A 114 -11.48 -2.18 -4.54
C THR A 114 -12.94 -2.63 -4.63
N TRP A 115 -13.78 -1.92 -5.36
CA TRP A 115 -15.20 -2.25 -5.49
C TRP A 115 -15.47 -3.49 -6.35
N VAL A 116 -14.69 -3.70 -7.42
CA VAL A 116 -14.93 -4.79 -8.39
C VAL A 116 -14.23 -6.08 -8.00
N VAL A 117 -13.09 -6.00 -7.32
CA VAL A 117 -12.29 -7.18 -6.95
C VAL A 117 -12.33 -7.45 -5.46
N VAL A 118 -11.90 -6.48 -4.63
CA VAL A 118 -11.70 -6.74 -3.20
C VAL A 118 -13.02 -7.01 -2.47
N VAL A 119 -14.05 -6.20 -2.72
CA VAL A 119 -15.35 -6.35 -2.06
C VAL A 119 -16.06 -7.67 -2.46
N PRO A 120 -16.18 -8.04 -3.76
CA PRO A 120 -16.77 -9.32 -4.12
C PRO A 120 -15.96 -10.52 -3.62
N VAL A 121 -14.63 -10.47 -3.67
CA VAL A 121 -13.77 -11.55 -3.14
C VAL A 121 -13.98 -11.69 -1.63
N ALA A 122 -14.00 -10.59 -0.89
CA ALA A 122 -14.27 -10.62 0.55
C ALA A 122 -15.65 -11.22 0.86
N PHE A 123 -16.67 -10.82 0.11
CA PHE A 123 -18.01 -11.34 0.28
C PHE A 123 -18.11 -12.84 -0.02
N LEU A 124 -17.54 -13.28 -1.14
CA LEU A 124 -17.53 -14.70 -1.54
C LEU A 124 -16.77 -15.56 -0.54
N LEU A 125 -15.61 -15.11 -0.06
CA LEU A 125 -14.82 -15.81 0.93
C LEU A 125 -15.53 -15.90 2.29
N ALA A 126 -16.20 -14.82 2.70
CA ALA A 126 -16.90 -14.79 3.98
C ALA A 126 -18.17 -15.66 4.00
N HIS A 127 -18.90 -15.77 2.89
CA HIS A 127 -20.18 -16.49 2.84
C HIS A 127 -20.09 -17.85 2.13
N GLY A 128 -19.15 -18.00 1.19
CA GLY A 128 -19.01 -19.20 0.36
C GLY A 128 -18.04 -20.24 0.91
N THR A 129 -17.19 -19.86 1.84
CA THR A 129 -16.18 -20.77 2.41
C THR A 129 -16.31 -20.81 3.92
N GLY A 130 -16.27 -22.01 4.52
CA GLY A 130 -16.25 -22.19 5.97
C GLY A 130 -14.88 -21.85 6.60
N LEU A 131 -14.09 -20.97 5.97
CA LEU A 131 -12.77 -20.59 6.45
C LEU A 131 -12.86 -19.70 7.69
N GLY A 132 -11.91 -19.86 8.61
CA GLY A 132 -11.78 -18.98 9.76
C GLY A 132 -11.51 -17.53 9.32
N ILE A 133 -11.97 -16.58 10.12
CA ILE A 133 -11.91 -15.14 9.82
C ILE A 133 -10.50 -14.63 9.51
N VAL A 134 -9.46 -15.19 10.14
CA VAL A 134 -8.06 -14.85 9.88
C VAL A 134 -7.63 -15.24 8.47
N SER A 135 -8.06 -16.44 8.01
CA SER A 135 -7.76 -16.92 6.67
C SER A 135 -8.46 -16.07 5.60
N VAL A 136 -9.72 -15.71 5.84
CA VAL A 136 -10.46 -14.79 4.97
C VAL A 136 -9.75 -13.45 4.89
N TYR A 137 -9.35 -12.89 6.03
CA TYR A 137 -8.61 -11.63 6.08
C TYR A 137 -7.29 -11.71 5.30
N PHE A 138 -6.52 -12.78 5.50
CA PHE A 138 -5.26 -13.00 4.77
C PHE A 138 -5.48 -13.05 3.25
N LEU A 139 -6.48 -13.80 2.79
CA LEU A 139 -6.78 -13.91 1.36
C LEU A 139 -7.24 -12.59 0.75
N VAL A 140 -8.07 -11.83 1.48
CA VAL A 140 -8.48 -10.49 1.05
C VAL A 140 -7.27 -9.56 0.96
N GLN A 141 -6.39 -9.58 1.96
CA GLN A 141 -5.16 -8.79 1.92
C GLN A 141 -4.21 -9.24 0.80
N ALA A 142 -4.20 -10.53 0.45
CA ALA A 142 -3.40 -11.04 -0.66
C ALA A 142 -3.84 -10.48 -2.02
N THR A 143 -5.07 -9.98 -2.17
CA THR A 143 -5.50 -9.28 -3.40
C THR A 143 -4.70 -8.00 -3.65
N GLU A 144 -4.12 -7.40 -2.62
CA GLU A 144 -3.23 -6.25 -2.75
C GLU A 144 -1.97 -6.59 -3.58
N LEU A 145 -1.52 -7.86 -3.59
CA LEU A 145 -0.40 -8.30 -4.42
C LEU A 145 -0.69 -8.13 -5.92
N ILE A 146 -1.93 -8.22 -6.33
CA ILE A 146 -2.35 -7.95 -7.71
C ILE A 146 -2.08 -6.48 -8.05
N LYS A 147 -2.40 -5.55 -7.13
CA LYS A 147 -2.08 -4.13 -7.29
C LYS A 147 -0.57 -3.89 -7.35
N VAL A 148 0.23 -4.62 -6.57
CA VAL A 148 1.70 -4.53 -6.63
C VAL A 148 2.20 -4.86 -8.03
N VAL A 149 1.73 -5.97 -8.63
CA VAL A 149 2.14 -6.39 -9.99
C VAL A 149 1.73 -5.35 -11.02
N ILE A 150 0.47 -4.90 -10.99
CA ILE A 150 -0.03 -3.88 -11.92
C ILE A 150 0.75 -2.56 -11.74
N GLY A 151 0.95 -2.11 -10.50
CA GLY A 151 1.71 -0.90 -10.18
C GLY A 151 3.15 -0.98 -10.68
N TYR A 152 3.82 -2.12 -10.49
CA TYR A 152 5.16 -2.37 -10.99
C TYR A 152 5.23 -2.28 -12.53
N CYS A 153 4.32 -2.94 -13.23
CA CYS A 153 4.25 -2.90 -14.69
C CYS A 153 4.02 -1.46 -15.19
N MET A 154 3.15 -0.71 -14.52
CA MET A 154 2.82 0.66 -14.92
C MET A 154 3.96 1.65 -14.65
N VAL A 155 4.65 1.53 -13.52
CA VAL A 155 5.82 2.37 -13.21
C VAL A 155 6.95 2.06 -14.20
N ARG A 156 7.22 0.77 -14.48
CA ARG A 156 8.27 0.34 -15.40
C ARG A 156 7.99 0.69 -16.86
N SER A 157 6.72 0.71 -17.28
CA SER A 157 6.34 1.09 -18.66
C SER A 157 6.49 2.59 -18.95
N ASN A 158 6.88 3.39 -17.95
CA ASN A 158 7.05 4.85 -18.04
C ASN A 158 5.81 5.60 -18.58
N VAL A 159 4.61 5.03 -18.45
CA VAL A 159 3.35 5.65 -18.89
C VAL A 159 3.09 7.00 -18.19
N TRP A 160 3.65 7.19 -17.02
CA TRP A 160 3.54 8.40 -16.21
C TRP A 160 4.52 9.52 -16.61
N VAL A 161 5.54 9.19 -17.42
CA VAL A 161 6.58 10.13 -17.85
C VAL A 161 6.06 10.94 -19.03
N VAL A 162 5.34 12.02 -18.74
CA VAL A 162 4.78 12.93 -19.75
C VAL A 162 5.35 14.31 -19.51
N LYS A 163 5.86 14.97 -20.59
CA LYS A 163 6.20 16.40 -20.52
C LYS A 163 4.91 17.17 -20.24
N MET A 164 4.86 17.85 -19.10
CA MET A 164 3.81 18.84 -18.85
C MET A 164 4.25 20.14 -19.57
N VAL A 165 3.67 20.38 -20.72
CA VAL A 165 3.83 21.64 -21.44
C VAL A 165 2.80 22.61 -20.93
#